data_1fdb055cb468d9f731a25d6d5a79f68f
#
_entry.id   1fdb055cb468d9f731a25d6d5a79f68f
#
_cell.length_a   1.000
_cell.length_b   1.000
_cell.length_c   1.000
_cell.angle_alpha   90.00
_cell.angle_beta   90.00
_cell.angle_gamma   90.00
#
_symmetry.space_group_name_H-M   'P 1'
#
loop_
_entity.id
_entity.type
_entity.pdbx_description
1 polymer ?
#
loop_
_entity_poly.entity_id
_entity_poly.type
_entity_poly.pdbx_seq_one_letter_code
_entity_poly.pdbx_strand_id
1 'polypeptide(L)'
;MDFWWILYAIDWLFFIGVSLTVAYGIFFSLAALVSKHNNVPKAKRQNRFIVLIPAYKDDRVILNTVKSILSQTYPQRLFDVTVISDHQSEMTNMRLAQHPITLLTPNFEKSNKAKSLQYAILNLPEFKIYDVVVLLDADNIVGPEFLEQLNDAYETAGTRAIVTHKQARNRDTTAARLGAIFEEINNSIFRRGHITMGFSSAIMGSGVAYEFGWFKNNIMKVRGMAEDKELEAMLVRQRIYIDYFDNIYVYDEKKREVAEFNRQHRYWVLEQMYSAIKNVRYLPSAFINRQYDLIDKILQWMLIPRSILIIIVFVMSLALPFIYFSLAIKWWIVTIIWGFSLAVATPDEFVDKNWDKDFITLPIMTVINISKRLANKFKK
;
A
#
# COMPACT_ATOMS: atom_id res chain seq x y z
N MET A 1 42.93 -9.14 18.10
CA MET A 1 42.03 -8.66 17.03
C MET A 1 41.09 -7.67 17.68
N ASP A 2 41.22 -6.40 17.36
CA ASP A 2 40.61 -5.34 18.15
C ASP A 2 39.10 -5.31 17.99
N PHE A 3 38.38 -5.29 19.10
CA PHE A 3 36.93 -5.14 19.20
C PHE A 3 36.39 -3.99 18.31
N TRP A 4 37.19 -2.95 18.11
CA TRP A 4 36.90 -1.82 17.22
C TRP A 4 36.69 -2.20 15.75
N TRP A 5 37.42 -3.20 15.22
CA TRP A 5 37.28 -3.68 13.86
C TRP A 5 35.88 -4.29 13.59
N ILE A 6 35.39 -5.02 14.57
CA ILE A 6 34.05 -5.64 14.49
C ILE A 6 32.97 -4.55 14.49
N LEU A 7 33.10 -3.56 15.37
CA LEU A 7 32.16 -2.43 15.41
C LEU A 7 32.17 -1.64 14.09
N TYR A 8 33.36 -1.44 13.53
CA TYR A 8 33.51 -0.75 12.25
C TYR A 8 32.85 -1.53 11.10
N ALA A 9 33.03 -2.83 11.04
CA ALA A 9 32.42 -3.70 10.03
C ALA A 9 30.88 -3.72 10.16
N ILE A 10 30.37 -3.78 11.38
CA ILE A 10 28.93 -3.74 11.64
C ILE A 10 28.34 -2.38 11.23
N ASP A 11 28.98 -1.27 11.59
CA ASP A 11 28.54 0.06 11.19
C ASP A 11 28.49 0.23 9.68
N TRP A 12 29.53 -0.24 8.95
CA TRP A 12 29.54 -0.19 7.49
C TRP A 12 28.44 -1.06 6.86
N LEU A 13 28.17 -2.24 7.40
CA LEU A 13 27.09 -3.10 6.91
C LEU A 13 25.72 -2.40 7.03
N PHE A 14 25.42 -1.83 8.20
CA PHE A 14 24.21 -1.05 8.42
C PHE A 14 24.17 0.19 7.54
N PHE A 15 25.28 0.91 7.44
CA PHE A 15 25.38 2.12 6.63
C PHE A 15 25.12 1.86 5.14
N ILE A 16 25.66 0.78 4.59
CA ILE A 16 25.42 0.39 3.19
C ILE A 16 23.93 0.10 2.98
N GLY A 17 23.31 -0.71 3.83
CA GLY A 17 21.89 -1.04 3.71
C GLY A 17 20.98 0.18 3.79
N VAL A 18 21.27 1.10 4.73
CA VAL A 18 20.55 2.37 4.89
C VAL A 18 20.77 3.27 3.67
N SER A 19 22.01 3.41 3.22
CA SER A 19 22.35 4.27 2.07
C SER A 19 21.68 3.78 0.79
N LEU A 20 21.63 2.49 0.54
CA LEU A 20 20.91 1.92 -0.61
C LEU A 20 19.41 2.22 -0.52
N THR A 21 18.81 2.07 0.66
CA THR A 21 17.40 2.39 0.87
C THR A 21 17.11 3.87 0.64
N VAL A 22 17.97 4.76 1.15
CA VAL A 22 17.85 6.21 0.98
C VAL A 22 18.07 6.62 -0.48
N ALA A 23 19.09 6.04 -1.15
CA ALA A 23 19.35 6.29 -2.55
C ALA A 23 18.16 5.88 -3.46
N TYR A 24 17.54 4.74 -3.16
CA TYR A 24 16.32 4.32 -3.84
C TYR A 24 15.17 5.32 -3.60
N GLY A 25 14.95 5.72 -2.35
CA GLY A 25 13.91 6.67 -1.98
C GLY A 25 14.06 8.03 -2.67
N ILE A 26 15.27 8.63 -2.62
CA ILE A 26 15.51 9.95 -3.25
C ILE A 26 15.39 9.88 -4.78
N PHE A 27 15.88 8.81 -5.41
CA PHE A 27 15.78 8.64 -6.85
C PHE A 27 14.33 8.66 -7.32
N PHE A 28 13.44 7.85 -6.71
CA PHE A 28 12.04 7.81 -7.10
C PHE A 28 11.23 9.02 -6.62
N SER A 29 11.60 9.68 -5.52
CA SER A 29 10.98 10.95 -5.13
C SER A 29 11.25 12.05 -6.16
N LEU A 30 12.48 12.16 -6.63
CA LEU A 30 12.84 13.13 -7.68
C LEU A 30 12.18 12.78 -9.02
N ALA A 31 12.10 11.49 -9.38
CA ALA A 31 11.38 11.04 -10.56
C ALA A 31 9.89 11.44 -10.50
N ALA A 32 9.27 11.36 -9.32
CA ALA A 32 7.88 11.74 -9.14
C ALA A 32 7.61 13.23 -9.41
N LEU A 33 8.60 14.13 -9.19
CA LEU A 33 8.45 15.58 -9.49
C LEU A 33 8.33 15.88 -10.98
N VAL A 34 8.96 15.07 -11.84
CA VAL A 34 8.94 15.29 -13.30
C VAL A 34 7.81 14.51 -13.97
N SER A 35 6.97 13.84 -13.18
CA SER A 35 5.80 13.11 -13.67
C SER A 35 4.84 14.07 -14.40
N LYS A 36 4.42 13.67 -15.59
CA LYS A 36 3.34 14.36 -16.31
C LYS A 36 2.02 13.72 -15.93
N HIS A 37 1.01 14.56 -15.65
CA HIS A 37 -0.35 14.06 -15.48
C HIS A 37 -0.78 13.32 -16.75
N ASN A 38 -1.26 12.09 -16.57
CA ASN A 38 -1.79 11.30 -17.66
C ASN A 38 -3.12 11.92 -18.11
N ASN A 39 -3.12 12.51 -19.30
CA ASN A 39 -4.37 12.95 -19.92
C ASN A 39 -5.07 11.68 -20.45
N VAL A 40 -6.09 11.22 -19.74
CA VAL A 40 -6.85 10.02 -20.06
C VAL A 40 -7.99 10.41 -21.00
N PRO A 41 -7.97 9.99 -22.28
CA PRO A 41 -9.07 10.25 -23.19
C PRO A 41 -10.29 9.43 -22.82
N LYS A 42 -11.48 9.94 -23.15
CA LYS A 42 -12.72 9.18 -22.94
C LYS A 42 -12.72 7.91 -23.77
N ALA A 43 -12.99 6.79 -23.11
CA ALA A 43 -13.05 5.50 -23.74
C ALA A 43 -14.31 5.36 -24.62
N LYS A 44 -14.14 4.72 -25.78
CA LYS A 44 -15.27 4.39 -26.66
C LYS A 44 -16.04 3.15 -26.17
N ARG A 45 -15.35 2.26 -25.48
CA ARG A 45 -15.91 1.02 -24.92
C ARG A 45 -16.23 1.21 -23.45
N GLN A 46 -17.37 0.68 -23.04
CA GLN A 46 -17.77 0.57 -21.64
C GLN A 46 -17.60 -0.87 -21.17
N ASN A 47 -16.76 -1.08 -20.16
CA ASN A 47 -16.49 -2.39 -19.59
C ASN A 47 -17.53 -2.76 -18.53
N ARG A 48 -17.70 -4.06 -18.30
CA ARG A 48 -18.48 -4.59 -17.18
C ARG A 48 -17.61 -4.77 -15.97
N PHE A 49 -17.99 -4.08 -14.88
CA PHE A 49 -17.27 -4.15 -13.61
C PHE A 49 -17.94 -5.07 -12.60
N ILE A 50 -17.12 -5.78 -11.83
CA ILE A 50 -17.51 -6.34 -10.54
C ILE A 50 -16.69 -5.66 -9.45
N VAL A 51 -17.35 -5.05 -8.47
CA VAL A 51 -16.72 -4.44 -7.31
C VAL A 51 -16.82 -5.40 -6.14
N LEU A 52 -15.67 -5.85 -5.62
CA LEU A 52 -15.58 -6.74 -4.47
C LEU A 52 -15.16 -5.96 -3.23
N ILE A 53 -15.93 -6.06 -2.16
CA ILE A 53 -15.72 -5.36 -0.90
C ILE A 53 -15.65 -6.39 0.23
N PRO A 54 -14.46 -6.92 0.56
CA PRO A 54 -14.28 -7.75 1.73
C PRO A 54 -14.39 -6.89 3.00
N ALA A 55 -15.26 -7.29 3.92
CA ALA A 55 -15.55 -6.56 5.16
C ALA A 55 -15.46 -7.51 6.36
N TYR A 56 -14.55 -7.23 7.31
CA TYR A 56 -14.36 -8.00 8.52
C TYR A 56 -14.54 -7.15 9.77
N LYS A 57 -15.69 -7.26 10.44
CA LYS A 57 -16.03 -6.45 11.63
C LYS A 57 -16.01 -4.94 11.38
N ASP A 58 -16.43 -4.52 10.19
CA ASP A 58 -16.39 -3.12 9.71
C ASP A 58 -17.78 -2.47 9.74
N ASP A 59 -18.63 -2.85 10.71
CA ASP A 59 -20.03 -2.42 10.87
C ASP A 59 -20.24 -0.91 10.77
N ARG A 60 -19.28 -0.12 11.24
CA ARG A 60 -19.39 1.35 11.31
C ARG A 60 -19.22 2.03 9.96
N VAL A 61 -18.48 1.43 9.03
CA VAL A 61 -18.02 2.11 7.80
C VAL A 61 -18.62 1.53 6.53
N ILE A 62 -18.87 0.23 6.47
CA ILE A 62 -19.26 -0.51 5.27
C ILE A 62 -20.47 0.08 4.52
N LEU A 63 -21.49 0.56 5.23
CA LEU A 63 -22.67 1.17 4.61
C LEU A 63 -22.34 2.43 3.79
N ASN A 64 -21.36 3.22 4.25
CA ASN A 64 -20.93 4.42 3.53
C ASN A 64 -20.20 4.05 2.24
N THR A 65 -19.35 3.02 2.30
CA THR A 65 -18.64 2.47 1.12
C THR A 65 -19.66 1.98 0.08
N VAL A 66 -20.63 1.16 0.51
CA VAL A 66 -21.68 0.65 -0.38
C VAL A 66 -22.48 1.80 -1.01
N LYS A 67 -22.88 2.81 -0.24
CA LYS A 67 -23.59 3.99 -0.76
C LYS A 67 -22.75 4.74 -1.79
N SER A 68 -21.45 4.95 -1.55
CA SER A 68 -20.58 5.68 -2.47
C SER A 68 -20.41 4.97 -3.81
N ILE A 69 -20.30 3.64 -3.81
CA ILE A 69 -20.16 2.88 -5.06
C ILE A 69 -21.51 2.68 -5.78
N LEU A 70 -22.61 2.69 -5.09
CA LEU A 70 -23.93 2.63 -5.72
C LEU A 70 -24.37 3.97 -6.34
N SER A 71 -23.76 5.09 -5.95
CA SER A 71 -24.04 6.44 -6.47
C SER A 71 -23.20 6.82 -7.69
N GLN A 72 -22.68 5.84 -8.44
CA GLN A 72 -21.88 6.10 -9.63
C GLN A 72 -22.70 6.64 -10.79
N THR A 73 -22.11 7.54 -11.59
CA THR A 73 -22.65 8.01 -12.88
C THR A 73 -22.55 6.96 -13.98
N TYR A 74 -21.69 5.97 -13.80
CA TYR A 74 -21.52 4.85 -14.71
C TYR A 74 -22.82 4.02 -14.81
N PRO A 75 -23.19 3.50 -16.01
CA PRO A 75 -24.46 2.81 -16.17
C PRO A 75 -24.62 1.61 -15.22
N GLN A 76 -25.67 1.60 -14.39
CA GLN A 76 -25.89 0.58 -13.36
C GLN A 76 -25.95 -0.86 -13.92
N ARG A 77 -26.39 -1.03 -15.17
CA ARG A 77 -26.39 -2.35 -15.85
C ARG A 77 -24.99 -2.91 -16.14
N LEU A 78 -23.95 -2.06 -16.04
CA LEU A 78 -22.57 -2.41 -16.38
C LEU A 78 -21.70 -2.61 -15.14
N PHE A 79 -22.24 -2.55 -13.94
CA PHE A 79 -21.48 -2.93 -12.74
C PHE A 79 -22.35 -3.63 -11.72
N ASP A 80 -21.74 -4.55 -11.01
CA ASP A 80 -22.30 -5.23 -9.86
C ASP A 80 -21.42 -4.99 -8.63
N VAL A 81 -22.02 -4.98 -7.46
CA VAL A 81 -21.32 -4.82 -6.19
C VAL A 81 -21.53 -6.07 -5.35
N THR A 82 -20.46 -6.69 -4.89
CA THR A 82 -20.50 -7.85 -3.98
C THR A 82 -19.80 -7.51 -2.69
N VAL A 83 -20.52 -7.56 -1.58
CA VAL A 83 -19.98 -7.39 -0.23
C VAL A 83 -19.79 -8.77 0.37
N ILE A 84 -18.59 -9.04 0.87
CA ILE A 84 -18.24 -10.26 1.60
C ILE A 84 -18.23 -9.91 3.08
N SER A 85 -19.35 -10.13 3.72
CA SER A 85 -19.63 -9.78 5.11
C SER A 85 -19.15 -10.87 6.06
N ASP A 86 -17.91 -10.72 6.53
CA ASP A 86 -17.27 -11.66 7.43
C ASP A 86 -17.34 -11.13 8.88
N HIS A 87 -18.08 -11.82 9.75
CA HIS A 87 -18.28 -11.47 11.16
C HIS A 87 -18.87 -10.05 11.39
N GLN A 88 -19.68 -9.55 10.47
CA GLN A 88 -20.50 -8.35 10.71
C GLN A 88 -21.69 -8.64 11.61
N SER A 89 -22.24 -7.63 12.25
CA SER A 89 -23.48 -7.77 13.02
C SER A 89 -24.68 -8.08 12.13
N GLU A 90 -25.66 -8.81 12.66
CA GLU A 90 -26.90 -9.12 11.96
C GLU A 90 -27.63 -7.85 11.50
N MET A 91 -27.64 -6.81 12.34
CA MET A 91 -28.22 -5.51 12.01
C MET A 91 -27.56 -4.88 10.79
N THR A 92 -26.22 -4.96 10.68
CA THR A 92 -25.48 -4.46 9.51
C THR A 92 -25.84 -5.26 8.28
N ASN A 93 -25.90 -6.59 8.36
CA ASN A 93 -26.30 -7.45 7.26
C ASN A 93 -27.72 -7.17 6.78
N MET A 94 -28.68 -6.95 7.69
CA MET A 94 -30.04 -6.54 7.34
C MET A 94 -30.10 -5.21 6.59
N ARG A 95 -29.28 -4.23 6.99
CA ARG A 95 -29.17 -2.94 6.29
C ARG A 95 -28.50 -3.09 4.91
N LEU A 96 -27.46 -3.89 4.81
CA LEU A 96 -26.80 -4.18 3.52
C LEU A 96 -27.74 -4.86 2.55
N ALA A 97 -28.58 -5.80 3.00
CA ALA A 97 -29.55 -6.51 2.18
C ALA A 97 -30.66 -5.61 1.59
N GLN A 98 -30.82 -4.38 2.10
CA GLN A 98 -31.75 -3.39 1.52
C GLN A 98 -31.20 -2.67 0.30
N HIS A 99 -29.90 -2.85 -0.03
CA HIS A 99 -29.27 -2.24 -1.18
C HIS A 99 -29.17 -3.22 -2.36
N PRO A 100 -29.11 -2.74 -3.62
CA PRO A 100 -28.98 -3.59 -4.80
C PRO A 100 -27.55 -4.15 -4.94
N ILE A 101 -27.16 -5.02 -4.02
CA ILE A 101 -25.85 -5.65 -3.95
C ILE A 101 -25.99 -7.17 -3.80
N THR A 102 -24.93 -7.89 -4.12
CA THR A 102 -24.81 -9.29 -3.72
C THR A 102 -24.14 -9.34 -2.33
N LEU A 103 -24.86 -9.82 -1.34
CA LEU A 103 -24.35 -9.99 0.02
C LEU A 103 -23.95 -11.45 0.25
N LEU A 104 -22.68 -11.69 0.50
CA LEU A 104 -22.13 -12.99 0.85
C LEU A 104 -21.73 -12.98 2.33
N THR A 105 -22.21 -13.94 3.11
CA THR A 105 -21.96 -14.06 4.55
C THR A 105 -21.21 -15.35 4.87
N PRO A 106 -19.89 -15.42 4.59
CA PRO A 106 -19.10 -16.59 4.92
C PRO A 106 -18.93 -16.73 6.44
N ASN A 107 -18.75 -17.95 6.89
CA ASN A 107 -18.40 -18.25 8.29
C ASN A 107 -16.99 -18.87 8.35
N PHE A 108 -15.97 -18.04 8.39
CA PHE A 108 -14.58 -18.49 8.46
C PHE A 108 -14.13 -18.62 9.92
N GLU A 109 -13.55 -19.76 10.29
CA GLU A 109 -12.86 -19.92 11.59
C GLU A 109 -11.67 -18.94 11.73
N LYS A 110 -10.93 -18.73 10.63
CA LYS A 110 -9.83 -17.76 10.53
C LYS A 110 -10.03 -16.91 9.31
N SER A 111 -10.45 -15.67 9.55
CA SER A 111 -10.70 -14.67 8.51
C SER A 111 -9.40 -14.20 7.86
N ASN A 112 -9.47 -14.02 6.54
CA ASN A 112 -8.35 -13.54 5.72
C ASN A 112 -8.94 -12.92 4.44
N LYS A 113 -8.46 -11.76 4.02
CA LYS A 113 -8.93 -11.04 2.83
C LYS A 113 -8.86 -11.91 1.57
N ALA A 114 -7.77 -12.68 1.39
CA ALA A 114 -7.66 -13.61 0.27
C ALA A 114 -8.80 -14.64 0.24
N LYS A 115 -9.15 -15.24 1.40
CA LYS A 115 -10.27 -16.19 1.49
C LYS A 115 -11.60 -15.55 1.14
N SER A 116 -11.84 -14.32 1.60
CA SER A 116 -13.05 -13.55 1.27
C SER A 116 -13.16 -13.32 -0.24
N LEU A 117 -12.06 -12.93 -0.89
CA LEU A 117 -12.02 -12.73 -2.34
C LEU A 117 -12.19 -14.05 -3.11
N GLN A 118 -11.56 -15.15 -2.66
CA GLN A 118 -11.73 -16.47 -3.23
C GLN A 118 -13.19 -16.94 -3.11
N TYR A 119 -13.79 -16.74 -1.94
CA TYR A 119 -15.19 -17.07 -1.69
C TYR A 119 -16.11 -16.27 -2.60
N ALA A 120 -15.87 -14.98 -2.78
CA ALA A 120 -16.64 -14.16 -3.72
C ALA A 120 -16.57 -14.72 -5.13
N ILE A 121 -15.37 -15.01 -5.65
CA ILE A 121 -15.20 -15.53 -7.03
C ILE A 121 -15.91 -16.86 -7.24
N LEU A 122 -15.93 -17.74 -6.22
CA LEU A 122 -16.63 -19.04 -6.31
C LEU A 122 -18.16 -18.92 -6.25
N ASN A 123 -18.67 -17.81 -5.72
CA ASN A 123 -20.11 -17.59 -5.56
C ASN A 123 -20.67 -16.54 -6.55
N LEU A 124 -19.87 -16.05 -7.50
CA LEU A 124 -20.40 -15.22 -8.59
C LEU A 124 -21.22 -16.07 -9.56
N PRO A 125 -22.35 -15.52 -10.07
CA PRO A 125 -23.15 -16.21 -11.06
C PRO A 125 -22.35 -16.49 -12.35
N GLU A 126 -22.31 -17.73 -12.80
CA GLU A 126 -21.55 -18.15 -13.99
C GLU A 126 -22.00 -17.49 -15.29
N PHE A 127 -23.29 -17.11 -15.36
CA PHE A 127 -23.87 -16.47 -16.56
C PHE A 127 -23.52 -14.98 -16.67
N LYS A 128 -22.96 -14.36 -15.61
CA LYS A 128 -22.50 -12.96 -15.65
C LYS A 128 -21.06 -12.89 -16.12
N ILE A 129 -20.86 -12.15 -17.19
CA ILE A 129 -19.53 -11.91 -17.76
C ILE A 129 -19.06 -10.53 -17.29
N TYR A 130 -17.89 -10.46 -16.68
CA TYR A 130 -17.23 -9.22 -16.28
C TYR A 130 -15.91 -9.05 -17.04
N ASP A 131 -15.57 -7.81 -17.36
CA ASP A 131 -14.29 -7.45 -17.99
C ASP A 131 -13.25 -7.12 -16.90
N VAL A 132 -13.68 -6.41 -15.86
CA VAL A 132 -12.80 -5.84 -14.84
C VAL A 132 -13.34 -6.12 -13.43
N VAL A 133 -12.46 -6.51 -12.52
CA VAL A 133 -12.73 -6.57 -11.07
C VAL A 133 -12.05 -5.42 -10.36
N VAL A 134 -12.80 -4.74 -9.50
CA VAL A 134 -12.32 -3.64 -8.66
C VAL A 134 -12.31 -4.09 -7.20
N LEU A 135 -11.20 -3.92 -6.51
CA LEU A 135 -11.08 -4.21 -5.07
C LEU A 135 -11.15 -2.93 -4.26
N LEU A 136 -12.14 -2.83 -3.38
CA LEU A 136 -12.27 -1.75 -2.40
C LEU A 136 -12.28 -2.34 -0.98
N ASP A 137 -11.61 -1.67 -0.03
CA ASP A 137 -11.75 -2.01 1.39
C ASP A 137 -13.09 -1.49 1.96
N ALA A 138 -13.51 -2.04 3.09
CA ALA A 138 -14.80 -1.72 3.70
C ALA A 138 -14.95 -0.26 4.17
N ASP A 139 -13.86 0.48 4.28
CA ASP A 139 -13.80 1.89 4.68
C ASP A 139 -13.52 2.86 3.51
N ASN A 140 -13.46 2.35 2.28
CA ASN A 140 -13.15 3.15 1.10
C ASN A 140 -14.39 3.92 0.61
N ILE A 141 -14.21 5.20 0.32
CA ILE A 141 -15.20 6.05 -0.32
C ILE A 141 -14.67 6.47 -1.69
N VAL A 142 -15.55 6.44 -2.68
CA VAL A 142 -15.22 6.84 -4.05
C VAL A 142 -16.15 7.95 -4.53
N GLY A 143 -15.64 8.81 -5.42
CA GLY A 143 -16.45 9.84 -6.07
C GLY A 143 -17.47 9.26 -7.06
N PRO A 144 -18.48 10.04 -7.48
CA PRO A 144 -19.55 9.57 -8.37
C PRO A 144 -19.05 9.19 -9.78
N GLU A 145 -17.93 9.72 -10.22
CA GLU A 145 -17.34 9.46 -11.54
C GLU A 145 -16.24 8.38 -11.51
N PHE A 146 -16.03 7.73 -10.37
CA PHE A 146 -14.90 6.81 -10.16
C PHE A 146 -14.88 5.67 -11.20
N LEU A 147 -16.00 4.99 -11.43
CA LEU A 147 -16.06 3.89 -12.41
C LEU A 147 -15.92 4.38 -13.85
N GLU A 148 -16.42 5.58 -14.18
CA GLU A 148 -16.23 6.19 -15.50
C GLU A 148 -14.76 6.48 -15.76
N GLN A 149 -14.11 7.17 -14.82
CA GLN A 149 -12.67 7.49 -14.88
C GLN A 149 -11.82 6.21 -14.94
N LEU A 150 -12.19 5.20 -14.17
CA LEU A 150 -11.49 3.92 -14.15
C LEU A 150 -11.65 3.17 -15.47
N ASN A 151 -12.83 3.24 -16.11
CA ASN A 151 -13.06 2.69 -17.45
C ASN A 151 -12.16 3.35 -18.49
N ASP A 152 -12.10 4.68 -18.48
CA ASP A 152 -11.28 5.46 -19.41
C ASP A 152 -9.79 5.11 -19.23
N ALA A 153 -9.33 5.02 -17.99
CA ALA A 153 -7.98 4.63 -17.65
C ALA A 153 -7.66 3.19 -18.10
N TYR A 154 -8.56 2.25 -17.86
CA TYR A 154 -8.36 0.85 -18.21
C TYR A 154 -8.23 0.64 -19.73
N GLU A 155 -9.07 1.30 -20.52
CA GLU A 155 -8.99 1.24 -21.98
C GLU A 155 -7.73 1.95 -22.53
N THR A 156 -7.24 2.99 -21.84
CA THR A 156 -6.05 3.74 -22.25
C THR A 156 -4.75 3.01 -21.87
N ALA A 157 -4.69 2.41 -20.71
CA ALA A 157 -3.48 1.76 -20.18
C ALA A 157 -3.04 0.53 -20.99
N GLY A 158 -3.99 -0.21 -21.58
CA GLY A 158 -3.69 -1.45 -22.31
C GLY A 158 -3.04 -2.53 -21.44
N THR A 159 -3.15 -2.42 -20.11
CA THR A 159 -2.62 -3.38 -19.13
C THR A 159 -3.74 -4.11 -18.40
N ARG A 160 -3.38 -5.18 -17.68
CA ARG A 160 -4.33 -6.00 -16.92
C ARG A 160 -4.48 -5.59 -15.45
N ALA A 161 -3.73 -4.59 -15.01
CA ALA A 161 -3.78 -4.11 -13.63
C ALA A 161 -3.56 -2.60 -13.57
N ILE A 162 -4.46 -1.91 -12.85
CA ILE A 162 -4.42 -0.48 -12.62
C ILE A 162 -4.54 -0.21 -11.13
N VAL A 163 -3.72 0.70 -10.64
CA VAL A 163 -3.77 1.23 -9.28
C VAL A 163 -4.28 2.67 -9.31
N THR A 164 -5.19 3.01 -8.42
CA THR A 164 -5.72 4.36 -8.25
C THR A 164 -5.03 5.10 -7.11
N HIS A 165 -5.23 6.42 -7.03
CA HIS A 165 -4.67 7.26 -5.98
C HIS A 165 -5.44 7.06 -4.67
N LYS A 166 -4.77 6.50 -3.67
CA LYS A 166 -5.35 6.33 -2.34
C LYS A 166 -5.03 7.56 -1.49
N GLN A 167 -6.07 8.25 -1.00
CA GLN A 167 -5.95 9.46 -0.23
C GLN A 167 -6.66 9.35 1.12
N ALA A 168 -6.08 9.93 2.15
CA ALA A 168 -6.69 9.95 3.49
C ALA A 168 -7.89 10.87 3.56
N ARG A 169 -9.02 10.38 4.11
CA ARG A 169 -10.22 11.16 4.36
C ARG A 169 -10.14 12.03 5.62
N ASN A 170 -9.38 11.59 6.61
CA ASN A 170 -9.25 12.28 7.90
C ASN A 170 -7.79 12.56 8.25
N ARG A 171 -7.57 13.71 8.89
CA ARG A 171 -6.26 14.19 9.41
C ARG A 171 -6.42 14.84 10.79
N ASP A 172 -7.44 14.45 11.53
CA ASP A 172 -7.89 15.06 12.78
C ASP A 172 -6.98 14.74 13.99
N THR A 173 -6.19 13.66 13.91
CA THR A 173 -5.23 13.29 14.97
C THR A 173 -3.81 13.15 14.42
N THR A 174 -2.79 13.21 15.29
CA THR A 174 -1.39 12.97 14.90
C THR A 174 -1.21 11.63 14.18
N ALA A 175 -1.84 10.55 14.66
CA ALA A 175 -1.76 9.24 14.02
C ALA A 175 -2.39 9.26 12.62
N ALA A 176 -3.54 9.92 12.45
CA ALA A 176 -4.20 10.04 11.16
C ALA A 176 -3.41 10.91 10.18
N ARG A 177 -2.84 12.06 10.64
CA ARG A 177 -1.96 12.90 9.81
C ARG A 177 -0.72 12.14 9.33
N LEU A 178 -0.04 11.44 10.23
CA LEU A 178 1.12 10.62 9.86
C LEU A 178 0.75 9.50 8.89
N GLY A 179 -0.41 8.86 9.08
CA GLY A 179 -0.93 7.86 8.15
C GLY A 179 -1.20 8.45 6.77
N ALA A 180 -1.75 9.66 6.72
CA ALA A 180 -2.00 10.40 5.48
C ALA A 180 -0.70 10.76 4.74
N ILE A 181 0.27 11.33 5.45
CA ILE A 181 1.59 11.67 4.89
C ILE A 181 2.29 10.42 4.36
N PHE A 182 2.27 9.30 5.10
CA PHE A 182 2.88 8.05 4.65
C PHE A 182 2.22 7.48 3.40
N GLU A 183 0.89 7.63 3.25
CA GLU A 183 0.20 7.21 2.04
C GLU A 183 0.65 8.07 0.84
N GLU A 184 0.75 9.40 1.01
CA GLU A 184 1.21 10.28 -0.07
C GLU A 184 2.68 10.05 -0.45
N ILE A 185 3.54 9.76 0.52
CA ILE A 185 4.91 9.33 0.24
C ILE A 185 4.93 8.01 -0.57
N ASN A 186 4.00 7.07 -0.27
CA ASN A 186 3.86 5.85 -1.05
C ASN A 186 3.37 6.15 -2.47
N ASN A 187 2.37 7.04 -2.62
CA ASN A 187 1.87 7.49 -3.93
C ASN A 187 2.99 8.14 -4.74
N SER A 188 3.83 8.95 -4.09
CA SER A 188 4.95 9.62 -4.74
C SER A 188 6.05 8.63 -5.15
N ILE A 189 6.66 7.94 -4.19
CA ILE A 189 7.85 7.11 -4.42
C ILE A 189 7.49 5.83 -5.20
N PHE A 190 6.56 5.01 -4.66
CA PHE A 190 6.34 3.64 -5.13
C PHE A 190 5.29 3.50 -6.24
N ARG A 191 4.59 4.58 -6.58
CA ARG A 191 3.60 4.62 -7.66
C ARG A 191 4.01 5.60 -8.73
N ARG A 192 3.86 6.93 -8.52
CA ARG A 192 4.15 7.97 -9.50
C ARG A 192 5.62 7.94 -9.98
N GLY A 193 6.57 7.89 -9.06
CA GLY A 193 8.00 7.83 -9.40
C GLY A 193 8.35 6.60 -10.23
N HIS A 194 7.78 5.43 -9.91
CA HIS A 194 7.99 4.20 -10.68
C HIS A 194 7.46 4.32 -12.10
N ILE A 195 6.19 4.74 -12.24
CA ILE A 195 5.57 4.94 -13.57
C ILE A 195 6.39 5.93 -14.41
N THR A 196 6.88 7.02 -13.82
CA THR A 196 7.71 8.01 -14.52
C THR A 196 8.99 7.40 -15.06
N MET A 197 9.56 6.43 -14.35
CA MET A 197 10.78 5.72 -14.76
C MET A 197 10.51 4.47 -15.63
N GLY A 198 9.25 4.20 -15.98
CA GLY A 198 8.85 3.05 -16.78
C GLY A 198 8.78 1.73 -16.01
N PHE A 199 8.75 1.77 -14.67
CA PHE A 199 8.55 0.61 -13.81
C PHE A 199 7.09 0.47 -13.39
N SER A 200 6.68 -0.75 -13.05
CA SER A 200 5.34 -1.04 -12.53
C SER A 200 5.07 -0.37 -11.18
N SER A 201 3.88 0.18 -11.03
CA SER A 201 3.37 0.73 -9.76
C SER A 201 3.34 -0.32 -8.65
N ALA A 202 3.45 0.10 -7.40
CA ALA A 202 3.21 -0.77 -6.25
C ALA A 202 1.71 -0.92 -5.96
N ILE A 203 1.29 -2.16 -5.65
CA ILE A 203 -0.04 -2.46 -5.13
C ILE A 203 -0.01 -2.41 -3.61
N MET A 204 -0.91 -1.63 -3.01
CA MET A 204 -1.03 -1.46 -1.55
C MET A 204 -2.49 -1.56 -1.11
N GLY A 205 -2.99 -2.79 -1.03
CA GLY A 205 -4.31 -3.13 -0.50
C GLY A 205 -5.46 -2.92 -1.48
N SER A 206 -6.14 -1.77 -1.43
CA SER A 206 -7.36 -1.47 -2.18
C SER A 206 -7.18 -0.35 -3.21
N GLY A 207 -8.23 -0.04 -3.96
CA GLY A 207 -8.17 0.90 -5.06
C GLY A 207 -7.42 0.32 -6.26
N VAL A 208 -7.61 -0.96 -6.52
CA VAL A 208 -6.95 -1.68 -7.61
C VAL A 208 -8.00 -2.32 -8.51
N ALA A 209 -7.81 -2.19 -9.81
CA ALA A 209 -8.60 -2.87 -10.82
C ALA A 209 -7.73 -3.88 -11.57
N TYR A 210 -8.31 -5.07 -11.82
CA TYR A 210 -7.66 -6.14 -12.57
C TYR A 210 -8.56 -6.60 -13.71
N GLU A 211 -7.96 -7.11 -14.79
CA GLU A 211 -8.70 -7.93 -15.76
C GLU A 211 -9.34 -9.11 -15.03
N PHE A 212 -10.66 -9.26 -15.19
CA PHE A 212 -11.42 -10.25 -14.42
C PHE A 212 -10.92 -11.69 -14.64
N GLY A 213 -10.63 -12.07 -15.88
CA GLY A 213 -10.14 -13.41 -16.21
C GLY A 213 -8.79 -13.70 -15.55
N TRP A 214 -7.87 -12.74 -15.59
CA TRP A 214 -6.59 -12.87 -14.92
C TRP A 214 -6.76 -13.00 -13.40
N PHE A 215 -7.57 -12.12 -12.79
CA PHE A 215 -7.82 -12.13 -11.35
C PHE A 215 -8.44 -13.46 -10.88
N LYS A 216 -9.51 -13.91 -11.55
CA LYS A 216 -10.19 -15.19 -11.26
C LYS A 216 -9.22 -16.38 -11.23
N ASN A 217 -8.30 -16.44 -12.19
CA ASN A 217 -7.33 -17.52 -12.32
C ASN A 217 -6.18 -17.47 -11.29
N ASN A 218 -5.87 -16.29 -10.77
CA ASN A 218 -4.69 -16.10 -9.90
C ASN A 218 -5.05 -15.93 -8.42
N ILE A 219 -6.20 -15.36 -8.07
CA ILE A 219 -6.62 -15.22 -6.67
C ILE A 219 -6.74 -16.58 -5.97
N MET A 220 -7.12 -17.62 -6.68
CA MET A 220 -7.21 -18.99 -6.16
C MET A 220 -5.85 -19.61 -5.77
N LYS A 221 -4.74 -19.02 -6.24
CA LYS A 221 -3.37 -19.46 -5.93
C LYS A 221 -2.78 -18.72 -4.72
N VAL A 222 -3.41 -17.63 -4.28
CA VAL A 222 -2.97 -16.85 -3.12
C VAL A 222 -3.15 -17.65 -1.84
N ARG A 223 -2.10 -17.76 -1.05
CA ARG A 223 -2.07 -18.58 0.19
C ARG A 223 -1.67 -17.78 1.42
N GLY A 224 -0.98 -16.65 1.22
CA GLY A 224 -0.44 -15.83 2.28
C GLY A 224 -1.44 -14.86 2.89
N MET A 225 -0.95 -14.07 3.84
CA MET A 225 -1.72 -13.03 4.51
C MET A 225 -1.71 -11.71 3.70
N ALA A 226 -0.71 -11.52 2.84
CA ALA A 226 -0.53 -10.35 1.97
C ALA A 226 -0.99 -10.68 0.54
N GLU A 227 -2.30 -10.70 0.32
CA GLU A 227 -2.87 -11.06 -0.98
C GLU A 227 -2.46 -10.08 -2.08
N ASP A 228 -2.35 -8.80 -1.75
CA ASP A 228 -1.94 -7.73 -2.66
C ASP A 228 -0.50 -7.94 -3.16
N LYS A 229 0.43 -8.26 -2.26
CA LYS A 229 1.84 -8.53 -2.61
C LYS A 229 2.00 -9.84 -3.39
N GLU A 230 1.19 -10.85 -3.10
CA GLU A 230 1.22 -12.09 -3.87
C GLU A 230 0.68 -11.87 -5.30
N LEU A 231 -0.41 -11.11 -5.47
CA LEU A 231 -0.94 -10.74 -6.77
C LEU A 231 0.03 -9.85 -7.54
N GLU A 232 0.65 -8.85 -6.87
CA GLU A 232 1.70 -7.99 -7.44
C GLU A 232 2.85 -8.84 -7.98
N ALA A 233 3.38 -9.79 -7.18
CA ALA A 233 4.43 -10.70 -7.59
C ALA A 233 4.03 -11.58 -8.79
N MET A 234 2.77 -12.03 -8.85
CA MET A 234 2.27 -12.83 -9.98
C MET A 234 2.18 -12.00 -11.26
N LEU A 235 1.74 -10.72 -11.19
CA LEU A 235 1.70 -9.81 -12.35
C LEU A 235 3.10 -9.61 -12.93
N VAL A 236 4.05 -9.14 -12.12
CA VAL A 236 5.40 -8.81 -12.63
C VAL A 236 6.17 -10.05 -13.10
N ARG A 237 5.95 -11.22 -12.49
CA ARG A 237 6.52 -12.49 -12.95
C ARG A 237 5.95 -12.93 -14.30
N GLN A 238 4.71 -12.59 -14.60
CA GLN A 238 4.05 -12.82 -15.88
C GLN A 238 4.32 -11.69 -16.89
N ARG A 239 5.18 -10.73 -16.55
CA ARG A 239 5.51 -9.54 -17.36
C ARG A 239 4.29 -8.68 -17.65
N ILE A 240 3.35 -8.64 -16.74
CA ILE A 240 2.18 -7.77 -16.80
C ILE A 240 2.53 -6.49 -16.06
N TYR A 241 2.51 -5.37 -16.78
CA TYR A 241 2.76 -4.05 -16.23
C TYR A 241 1.60 -3.62 -15.34
N ILE A 242 1.91 -2.93 -14.24
CA ILE A 242 0.93 -2.37 -13.29
C ILE A 242 0.96 -0.87 -13.44
N ASP A 243 -0.10 -0.30 -14.00
CA ASP A 243 -0.19 1.15 -14.22
C ASP A 243 -0.76 1.87 -12.99
N TYR A 244 -0.58 3.21 -12.93
CA TYR A 244 -1.06 4.05 -11.85
C TYR A 244 -1.66 5.34 -12.39
N PHE A 245 -2.85 5.68 -11.91
CA PHE A 245 -3.55 6.90 -12.26
C PHE A 245 -3.77 7.77 -11.03
N ASP A 246 -3.03 8.86 -10.94
CA ASP A 246 -3.01 9.76 -9.79
C ASP A 246 -4.22 10.70 -9.71
N ASN A 247 -5.02 10.78 -10.78
CA ASN A 247 -6.25 11.57 -10.87
C ASN A 247 -7.53 10.78 -10.54
N ILE A 248 -7.44 9.48 -10.26
CA ILE A 248 -8.58 8.64 -9.87
C ILE A 248 -8.46 8.32 -8.38
N TYR A 249 -9.34 8.91 -7.56
CA TYR A 249 -9.20 8.89 -6.11
C TYR A 249 -10.04 7.81 -5.43
N VAL A 250 -9.42 7.13 -4.46
CA VAL A 250 -10.07 6.31 -3.45
C VAL A 250 -9.72 6.89 -2.08
N TYR A 251 -10.73 7.27 -1.32
CA TYR A 251 -10.55 7.86 0.00
C TYR A 251 -10.68 6.80 1.09
N ASP A 252 -9.69 6.69 1.99
CA ASP A 252 -9.73 5.76 3.12
C ASP A 252 -9.70 6.50 4.47
N GLU A 253 -10.17 5.83 5.52
CA GLU A 253 -10.15 6.38 6.87
C GLU A 253 -8.89 5.93 7.62
N LYS A 254 -8.03 6.90 7.96
CA LYS A 254 -6.78 6.62 8.71
C LYS A 254 -7.07 6.39 10.19
N LYS A 255 -6.29 5.51 10.81
CA LYS A 255 -6.43 5.17 12.24
C LYS A 255 -6.15 6.39 13.11
N ARG A 256 -7.09 6.72 14.03
CA ARG A 256 -6.98 7.87 14.93
C ARG A 256 -6.10 7.59 16.15
N GLU A 257 -6.04 6.32 16.57
CA GLU A 257 -5.27 5.91 17.73
C GLU A 257 -3.86 5.45 17.35
N VAL A 258 -2.85 5.94 18.09
CA VAL A 258 -1.44 5.57 17.89
C VAL A 258 -1.21 4.06 18.03
N ALA A 259 -1.94 3.41 18.95
CA ALA A 259 -1.81 1.98 19.16
C ALA A 259 -2.28 1.16 17.94
N GLU A 260 -3.37 1.57 17.32
CA GLU A 260 -3.91 0.94 16.09
C GLU A 260 -3.02 1.22 14.89
N PHE A 261 -2.57 2.46 14.72
CA PHE A 261 -1.59 2.84 13.71
C PHE A 261 -0.33 1.97 13.78
N ASN A 262 0.27 1.82 14.97
CA ASN A 262 1.47 1.00 15.15
C ASN A 262 1.21 -0.49 14.92
N ARG A 263 0.01 -1.00 15.26
CA ARG A 263 -0.38 -2.39 14.98
C ARG A 263 -0.46 -2.65 13.48
N GLN A 264 -1.13 -1.76 12.74
CA GLN A 264 -1.26 -1.83 11.29
C GLN A 264 0.11 -1.73 10.60
N HIS A 265 0.94 -0.77 11.03
CA HIS A 265 2.27 -0.55 10.46
C HIS A 265 3.19 -1.77 10.67
N ARG A 266 3.15 -2.40 11.85
CA ARG A 266 3.89 -3.65 12.10
C ARG A 266 3.43 -4.79 11.19
N TYR A 267 2.15 -4.86 10.90
CA TYR A 267 1.61 -5.87 9.99
C TYR A 267 2.18 -5.66 8.57
N TRP A 268 2.19 -4.44 8.07
CA TRP A 268 2.78 -4.11 6.76
C TRP A 268 4.29 -4.41 6.68
N VAL A 269 5.03 -4.16 7.75
CA VAL A 269 6.47 -4.52 7.83
C VAL A 269 6.64 -6.03 7.68
N LEU A 270 5.83 -6.84 8.38
CA LEU A 270 5.90 -8.29 8.30
C LEU A 270 5.53 -8.81 6.90
N GLU A 271 4.51 -8.23 6.27
CA GLU A 271 4.11 -8.54 4.89
C GLU A 271 5.22 -8.23 3.90
N GLN A 272 5.86 -7.07 4.03
CA GLN A 272 7.00 -6.68 3.18
C GLN A 272 8.15 -7.67 3.34
N MET A 273 8.54 -8.01 4.57
CA MET A 273 9.61 -8.97 4.85
C MET A 273 9.28 -10.36 4.31
N TYR A 274 8.06 -10.84 4.52
CA TYR A 274 7.60 -12.11 3.98
C TYR A 274 7.69 -12.14 2.45
N SER A 275 7.26 -11.07 1.79
CA SER A 275 7.31 -10.93 0.33
C SER A 275 8.75 -10.91 -0.18
N ALA A 276 9.66 -10.21 0.51
CA ALA A 276 11.09 -10.22 0.18
C ALA A 276 11.67 -11.64 0.24
N ILE A 277 11.50 -12.33 1.37
CA ILE A 277 12.01 -13.70 1.59
C ILE A 277 11.46 -14.67 0.55
N LYS A 278 10.15 -14.59 0.26
CA LYS A 278 9.48 -15.49 -0.70
C LYS A 278 9.96 -15.28 -2.12
N ASN A 279 10.28 -14.04 -2.52
CA ASN A 279 10.55 -13.70 -3.90
C ASN A 279 12.04 -13.51 -4.23
N VAL A 280 12.94 -13.33 -3.24
CA VAL A 280 14.39 -13.16 -3.48
C VAL A 280 15.01 -14.30 -4.31
N ARG A 281 14.48 -15.50 -4.18
CA ARG A 281 14.92 -16.68 -4.96
C ARG A 281 14.74 -16.52 -6.48
N TYR A 282 13.87 -15.62 -6.93
CA TYR A 282 13.66 -15.34 -8.36
C TYR A 282 14.64 -14.30 -8.90
N LEU A 283 15.41 -13.62 -8.05
CA LEU A 283 16.31 -12.55 -8.46
C LEU A 283 17.34 -13.00 -9.51
N PRO A 284 18.04 -14.16 -9.36
CA PRO A 284 19.00 -14.61 -10.37
C PRO A 284 18.35 -14.84 -11.75
N SER A 285 17.18 -15.49 -11.77
CA SER A 285 16.46 -15.75 -13.03
C SER A 285 15.91 -14.45 -13.63
N ALA A 286 15.49 -13.49 -12.81
CA ALA A 286 15.01 -12.19 -13.27
C ALA A 286 16.14 -11.39 -13.95
N PHE A 287 17.38 -11.43 -13.42
CA PHE A 287 18.55 -10.82 -14.05
C PHE A 287 18.87 -11.45 -15.42
N ILE A 288 18.93 -12.78 -15.48
CA ILE A 288 19.19 -13.51 -16.72
C ILE A 288 18.15 -13.19 -17.80
N ASN A 289 16.87 -13.15 -17.40
CA ASN A 289 15.74 -12.94 -18.31
C ASN A 289 15.39 -11.45 -18.53
N ARG A 290 16.18 -10.51 -18.00
CA ARG A 290 15.97 -9.05 -18.10
C ARG A 290 14.56 -8.62 -17.69
N GLN A 291 14.06 -9.20 -16.59
CA GLN A 291 12.76 -8.84 -16.00
C GLN A 291 12.95 -7.68 -15.02
N TYR A 292 13.17 -6.47 -15.55
CA TYR A 292 13.52 -5.30 -14.74
C TYR A 292 12.44 -4.95 -13.70
N ASP A 293 11.16 -5.06 -14.05
CA ASP A 293 10.05 -4.87 -13.10
C ASP A 293 10.11 -5.85 -11.93
N LEU A 294 10.41 -7.12 -12.19
CA LEU A 294 10.52 -8.11 -11.13
C LEU A 294 11.75 -7.85 -10.24
N ILE A 295 12.87 -7.43 -10.83
CA ILE A 295 14.08 -7.05 -10.09
C ILE A 295 13.73 -5.87 -9.18
N ASP A 296 13.14 -4.81 -9.73
CA ASP A 296 12.75 -3.62 -8.98
C ASP A 296 11.79 -3.96 -7.82
N LYS A 297 10.76 -4.77 -8.06
CA LYS A 297 9.82 -5.18 -7.01
C LYS A 297 10.48 -5.99 -5.90
N ILE A 298 11.39 -6.89 -6.23
CA ILE A 298 12.14 -7.64 -5.22
C ILE A 298 13.01 -6.68 -4.41
N LEU A 299 13.71 -5.74 -5.06
CA LEU A 299 14.50 -4.72 -4.36
C LEU A 299 13.62 -3.85 -3.47
N GLN A 300 12.46 -3.39 -3.95
CA GLN A 300 11.47 -2.63 -3.19
C GLN A 300 11.05 -3.35 -1.90
N TRP A 301 10.79 -4.65 -1.96
CA TRP A 301 10.42 -5.44 -0.78
C TRP A 301 11.62 -5.67 0.17
N MET A 302 12.85 -5.65 -0.33
CA MET A 302 14.08 -5.77 0.46
C MET A 302 14.51 -4.46 1.13
N LEU A 303 13.93 -3.30 0.76
CA LEU A 303 14.24 -2.03 1.40
C LEU A 303 13.96 -2.09 2.91
N ILE A 304 14.77 -1.37 3.67
CA ILE A 304 14.53 -1.24 5.12
C ILE A 304 13.19 -0.51 5.33
N PRO A 305 12.23 -1.12 6.07
CA PRO A 305 10.95 -0.47 6.34
C PRO A 305 11.16 0.90 6.99
N ARG A 306 10.40 1.91 6.54
CA ARG A 306 10.58 3.32 6.95
C ARG A 306 10.62 3.53 8.48
N SER A 307 9.76 2.83 9.21
CA SER A 307 9.76 2.91 10.69
C SER A 307 11.06 2.44 11.32
N ILE A 308 11.65 1.37 10.76
CA ILE A 308 12.95 0.84 11.22
C ILE A 308 14.06 1.80 10.78
N LEU A 309 13.99 2.29 9.54
CA LEU A 309 14.96 3.24 9.00
C LEU A 309 15.05 4.51 9.84
N ILE A 310 13.89 5.10 10.21
CA ILE A 310 13.84 6.29 11.08
C ILE A 310 14.53 6.04 12.41
N ILE A 311 14.30 4.88 13.03
CA ILE A 311 14.94 4.52 14.30
C ILE A 311 16.45 4.39 14.14
N ILE A 312 16.90 3.64 13.12
CA ILE A 312 18.33 3.43 12.87
C ILE A 312 19.03 4.78 12.66
N VAL A 313 18.50 5.58 11.74
CA VAL A 313 19.08 6.88 11.38
C VAL A 313 19.11 7.81 12.60
N PHE A 314 18.03 7.88 13.38
CA PHE A 314 17.93 8.71 14.57
C PHE A 314 18.94 8.26 15.66
N VAL A 315 18.97 6.97 15.98
CA VAL A 315 19.88 6.42 17.00
C VAL A 315 21.34 6.62 16.59
N MET A 316 21.70 6.31 15.34
CA MET A 316 23.06 6.44 14.86
C MET A 316 23.52 7.90 14.79
N SER A 317 22.65 8.81 14.38
CA SER A 317 22.96 10.25 14.33
C SER A 317 23.15 10.88 15.71
N LEU A 318 22.49 10.37 16.75
CA LEU A 318 22.61 10.88 18.12
C LEU A 318 23.69 10.18 18.93
N ALA A 319 23.88 8.87 18.80
CA ALA A 319 24.80 8.10 19.64
C ALA A 319 26.24 8.16 19.15
N LEU A 320 26.47 8.07 17.83
CA LEU A 320 27.83 8.01 17.29
C LEU A 320 28.72 9.23 17.57
N PRO A 321 28.21 10.47 17.61
CA PRO A 321 29.06 11.62 17.99
C PRO A 321 29.77 11.46 19.31
N PHE A 322 29.17 10.74 20.26
CA PHE A 322 29.75 10.52 21.60
C PHE A 322 30.70 9.31 21.64
N ILE A 323 30.65 8.41 20.64
CA ILE A 323 31.48 7.21 20.58
C ILE A 323 32.66 7.42 19.62
N TYR A 324 32.36 7.88 18.41
CA TYR A 324 33.34 8.09 17.35
C TYR A 324 32.85 9.13 16.34
N PHE A 325 33.27 10.39 16.53
CA PHE A 325 32.74 11.54 15.78
C PHE A 325 32.88 11.43 14.27
N SER A 326 33.97 10.88 13.75
CA SER A 326 34.19 10.75 12.30
C SER A 326 33.16 9.82 11.64
N LEU A 327 32.66 8.81 12.34
CA LEU A 327 31.60 7.94 11.81
C LEU A 327 30.25 8.65 11.80
N ALA A 328 29.99 9.59 12.69
CA ALA A 328 28.73 10.32 12.76
C ALA A 328 28.46 11.17 11.50
N ILE A 329 29.51 11.71 10.88
CA ILE A 329 29.39 12.61 9.71
C ILE A 329 28.63 11.92 8.56
N LYS A 330 28.97 10.68 8.23
CA LYS A 330 28.29 9.94 7.15
C LYS A 330 26.82 9.67 7.46
N TRP A 331 26.48 9.44 8.74
CA TRP A 331 25.10 9.24 9.17
C TRP A 331 24.28 10.53 9.12
N TRP A 332 24.87 11.68 9.45
CA TRP A 332 24.21 12.98 9.29
C TRP A 332 23.91 13.28 7.82
N ILE A 333 24.87 13.01 6.92
CA ILE A 333 24.65 13.19 5.48
C ILE A 333 23.46 12.35 5.00
N VAL A 334 23.43 11.05 5.35
CA VAL A 334 22.32 10.16 4.97
C VAL A 334 21.00 10.61 5.59
N THR A 335 21.01 11.13 6.85
CA THR A 335 19.83 11.68 7.53
C THR A 335 19.26 12.87 6.77
N ILE A 336 20.14 13.81 6.35
CA ILE A 336 19.73 15.00 5.58
C ILE A 336 19.13 14.58 4.22
N ILE A 337 19.80 13.69 3.49
CA ILE A 337 19.31 13.19 2.21
C ILE A 337 17.96 12.49 2.38
N TRP A 338 17.81 11.68 3.42
CA TRP A 338 16.55 11.02 3.74
C TRP A 338 15.43 12.01 4.07
N GLY A 339 15.69 13.00 4.94
CA GLY A 339 14.73 14.06 5.25
C GLY A 339 14.32 14.84 4.02
N PHE A 340 15.26 15.17 3.15
CA PHE A 340 14.99 15.83 1.86
C PHE A 340 14.13 14.95 0.94
N SER A 341 14.42 13.65 0.84
CA SER A 341 13.61 12.70 0.07
C SER A 341 12.15 12.65 0.53
N LEU A 342 11.93 12.64 1.85
CA LEU A 342 10.58 12.65 2.42
C LEU A 342 9.87 13.99 2.18
N ALA A 343 10.58 15.11 2.30
CA ALA A 343 10.03 16.43 2.02
C ALA A 343 9.59 16.56 0.55
N VAL A 344 10.43 16.12 -0.37
CA VAL A 344 10.11 16.10 -1.81
C VAL A 344 8.93 15.18 -2.14
N ALA A 345 8.81 14.06 -1.45
CA ALA A 345 7.74 13.09 -1.67
C ALA A 345 6.39 13.49 -1.06
N THR A 346 6.37 14.50 -0.17
CA THR A 346 5.16 14.97 0.51
C THR A 346 4.58 16.16 -0.22
N PRO A 347 3.30 16.12 -0.68
CA PRO A 347 2.66 17.26 -1.31
C PRO A 347 2.49 18.45 -0.33
N ASP A 348 2.54 19.69 -0.87
CA ASP A 348 2.46 20.92 -0.07
C ASP A 348 1.18 21.02 0.78
N GLU A 349 0.07 20.47 0.32
CA GLU A 349 -1.21 20.46 1.03
C GLU A 349 -1.20 19.64 2.32
N PHE A 350 -0.18 18.80 2.54
CA PHE A 350 0.04 18.02 3.74
C PHE A 350 1.01 18.67 4.73
N VAL A 351 1.67 19.77 4.32
CA VAL A 351 2.59 20.56 5.14
C VAL A 351 1.78 21.64 5.88
N ASP A 352 1.11 21.26 6.96
CA ASP A 352 0.38 22.18 7.84
C ASP A 352 1.26 22.71 8.98
N LYS A 353 0.69 23.60 9.84
CA LYS A 353 1.41 24.21 10.99
C LYS A 353 1.89 23.19 12.06
N ASN A 354 1.47 21.96 11.99
CA ASN A 354 1.83 20.90 12.93
C ASN A 354 2.78 19.86 12.33
N TRP A 355 3.14 20.00 11.05
CA TRP A 355 3.95 19.04 10.30
C TRP A 355 5.30 18.75 10.98
N ASP A 356 6.01 19.78 11.38
CA ASP A 356 7.28 19.70 12.09
C ASP A 356 7.15 18.95 13.42
N LYS A 357 6.10 19.24 14.20
CA LYS A 357 5.81 18.53 15.46
C LYS A 357 5.50 17.06 15.24
N ASP A 358 4.68 16.74 14.23
CA ASP A 358 4.31 15.38 13.92
C ASP A 358 5.54 14.57 13.46
N PHE A 359 6.44 15.17 12.68
CA PHE A 359 7.65 14.52 12.19
C PHE A 359 8.67 14.25 13.33
N ILE A 360 8.84 15.19 14.24
CA ILE A 360 9.70 15.02 15.44
C ILE A 360 9.07 13.98 16.39
N THR A 361 7.77 13.92 16.46
CA THR A 361 7.05 12.98 17.35
C THR A 361 7.15 11.52 16.88
N LEU A 362 7.36 11.27 15.59
CA LEU A 362 7.45 9.93 14.99
C LEU A 362 8.51 9.01 15.64
N PRO A 363 9.81 9.39 15.70
CA PRO A 363 10.82 8.56 16.34
C PRO A 363 10.55 8.39 17.84
N ILE A 364 10.07 9.45 18.52
CA ILE A 364 9.75 9.42 19.94
C ILE A 364 8.59 8.45 20.22
N MET A 365 7.51 8.50 19.46
CA MET A 365 6.37 7.56 19.58
C MET A 365 6.81 6.12 19.38
N THR A 366 7.67 5.87 18.42
CA THR A 366 8.15 4.51 18.11
C THR A 366 9.01 3.96 19.25
N VAL A 367 9.93 4.78 19.80
CA VAL A 367 10.78 4.42 20.95
C VAL A 367 9.95 4.19 22.22
N ILE A 368 9.00 5.07 22.54
CA ILE A 368 8.12 4.94 23.71
C ILE A 368 7.30 3.64 23.64
N ASN A 369 6.82 3.27 22.46
CA ASN A 369 6.04 2.04 22.29
C ASN A 369 6.90 0.77 22.47
N ILE A 370 8.15 0.80 22.01
CA ILE A 370 9.09 -0.31 22.21
C ILE A 370 9.43 -0.43 23.70
N SER A 371 9.73 0.68 24.38
CA SER A 371 10.07 0.68 25.81
C SER A 371 8.91 0.21 26.70
N LYS A 372 7.66 0.63 26.43
CA LYS A 372 6.47 0.15 27.14
C LYS A 372 6.24 -1.36 26.94
N ARG A 373 6.56 -1.90 25.76
CA ARG A 373 6.44 -3.34 25.50
C ARG A 373 7.50 -4.16 26.19
N LEU A 374 8.74 -3.69 26.20
CA LEU A 374 9.82 -4.32 26.97
C LEU A 374 9.46 -4.33 28.46
N ALA A 375 9.03 -3.20 29.02
CA ALA A 375 8.59 -3.12 30.40
C ALA A 375 7.42 -4.06 30.74
N ASN A 376 6.44 -4.24 29.84
CA ASN A 376 5.33 -5.18 30.02
C ASN A 376 5.72 -6.65 29.85
N LYS A 377 6.81 -6.93 29.13
CA LYS A 377 7.32 -8.31 28.96
C LYS A 377 8.16 -8.75 30.18
N PHE A 378 8.76 -7.80 30.90
CA PHE A 378 9.49 -8.04 32.15
C PHE A 378 8.57 -8.03 33.40
N LYS A 379 7.27 -7.69 33.24
CA LYS A 379 6.25 -7.77 34.30
C LYS A 379 5.38 -9.02 34.26
N LYS A 380 5.60 -9.89 33.28
CA LYS A 380 5.04 -11.25 33.19
C LYS A 380 6.15 -12.27 33.40
#